data_9f25e094d0242b6970fd859de3e3acf4
#
_entry.id   9f25e094d0242b6970fd859de3e3acf4
#
_cell.length_a   1.000
_cell.length_b   1.000
_cell.length_c   1.000
_cell.angle_alpha   90.00
_cell.angle_beta   90.00
_cell.angle_gamma   90.00
#
_symmetry.space_group_name_H-M   'P 1'
#
loop_
_entity.id
_entity.type
_entity.pdbx_description
1 polymer ?
#
loop_
_entity_poly.entity_id
_entity_poly.type
_entity_poly.pdbx_seq_one_letter_code
_entity_poly.pdbx_strand_id
1 'polypeptide(L)'
;AMVMECADGVERLAYPDKYYENVFDAFRIRFDLHHKVYQHRVVKAVEYMLVDALIAAHDHFTIRGTNNKRKKLMECLNEPPTEMREGKKGDLAAYTRLNDSVWTMIQNESNPKLRKAQALLSRIENRDIYRCIGGIPLPEDVEKQMKDAKERGKKNGKGDLEIFEQEEKILSEICRNTNIPVGKLRLCINNMHHGKKEKNPVDEIYFYKKNGAKAQKVDSKKYDNILPKQFIDKQMKIYVTERKYGVEARNAFTNWCTNKGSTSPTLSFSQSQAIFYDRYNNSSSSSMDDGDDDDGVSDLFEVKKKKKNM
;
A
#
# COMPACT_ATOMS: atom_id res chain seq x y z
N ALA A 1 22.55 -5.69 22.33
CA ALA A 1 23.28 -4.65 21.58
C ALA A 1 24.10 -3.80 22.54
N MET A 2 25.25 -3.33 22.12
CA MET A 2 26.07 -2.36 22.85
C MET A 2 26.77 -1.42 21.88
N VAL A 3 27.19 -0.26 22.35
CA VAL A 3 28.03 0.64 21.56
C VAL A 3 29.46 0.11 21.59
N MET A 4 30.07 -0.05 20.44
CA MET A 4 31.41 -0.57 20.26
C MET A 4 32.17 0.20 19.19
N GLU A 5 33.49 0.30 19.35
CA GLU A 5 34.35 0.76 18.27
C GLU A 5 34.34 -0.23 17.11
N CYS A 6 34.05 0.27 15.92
CA CYS A 6 34.06 -0.51 14.70
C CYS A 6 35.47 -0.56 14.06
N ALA A 7 35.62 -1.40 13.05
CA ALA A 7 36.89 -1.55 12.33
C ALA A 7 37.42 -0.22 11.72
N ASP A 8 36.50 0.71 11.42
CA ASP A 8 36.79 2.04 10.88
C ASP A 8 37.04 3.12 11.97
N GLY A 9 37.16 2.72 13.24
CA GLY A 9 37.43 3.63 14.36
C GLY A 9 36.22 4.43 14.86
N VAL A 10 35.00 4.18 14.32
CA VAL A 10 33.79 4.89 14.71
C VAL A 10 32.97 4.04 15.68
N GLU A 11 32.47 4.64 16.74
CA GLU A 11 31.54 3.96 17.66
C GLU A 11 30.17 3.80 17.05
N ARG A 12 29.63 2.57 17.06
CA ARG A 12 28.31 2.23 16.57
C ARG A 12 27.64 1.19 17.45
N LEU A 13 26.32 1.11 17.30
CA LEU A 13 25.54 0.03 17.89
C LEU A 13 25.92 -1.29 17.21
N ALA A 14 26.36 -2.27 17.99
CA ALA A 14 26.74 -3.59 17.51
C ALA A 14 26.01 -4.69 18.28
N TYR A 15 25.85 -5.83 17.63
CA TYR A 15 25.19 -7.02 18.18
C TYR A 15 26.18 -8.18 18.29
N PRO A 16 26.03 -9.10 19.26
CA PRO A 16 26.80 -10.35 19.25
C PRO A 16 26.52 -11.13 17.94
N ASP A 17 27.57 -11.70 17.34
CA ASP A 17 27.49 -12.44 16.08
C ASP A 17 26.50 -13.60 16.10
N LYS A 18 26.34 -14.26 17.24
CA LYS A 18 25.33 -15.32 17.44
C LYS A 18 23.88 -14.89 17.24
N TYR A 19 23.59 -13.59 17.23
CA TYR A 19 22.26 -13.04 17.01
C TYR A 19 22.01 -12.56 15.58
N TYR A 20 22.86 -12.93 14.61
CA TYR A 20 22.68 -12.57 13.22
C TYR A 20 21.27 -12.91 12.70
N GLU A 21 20.83 -14.15 12.94
CA GLU A 21 19.49 -14.64 12.54
C GLU A 21 18.37 -13.84 13.20
N ASN A 22 18.47 -13.57 14.50
CA ASN A 22 17.47 -12.78 15.20
C ASN A 22 17.36 -11.35 14.67
N VAL A 23 18.49 -10.75 14.29
CA VAL A 23 18.52 -9.42 13.67
C VAL A 23 17.88 -9.47 12.29
N PHE A 24 18.17 -10.50 11.49
CA PHE A 24 17.52 -10.69 10.20
C PHE A 24 16.01 -10.92 10.35
N ASP A 25 15.59 -11.68 11.36
CA ASP A 25 14.18 -11.94 11.65
C ASP A 25 13.37 -10.67 11.90
N ALA A 26 13.97 -9.65 12.52
CA ALA A 26 13.28 -8.36 12.68
C ALA A 26 12.94 -7.72 11.33
N PHE A 27 13.82 -7.82 10.33
CA PHE A 27 13.56 -7.34 8.98
C PHE A 27 12.58 -8.23 8.22
N ARG A 28 12.63 -9.55 8.44
CA ARG A 28 11.69 -10.52 7.88
C ARG A 28 10.29 -10.28 8.42
N ILE A 29 10.12 -10.11 9.73
CA ILE A 29 8.83 -9.80 10.35
C ILE A 29 8.27 -8.49 9.81
N ARG A 30 9.11 -7.46 9.65
CA ARG A 30 8.69 -6.21 9.02
C ARG A 30 8.19 -6.43 7.59
N PHE A 31 8.91 -7.22 6.78
CA PHE A 31 8.49 -7.57 5.42
C PHE A 31 7.15 -8.31 5.43
N ASP A 32 6.99 -9.29 6.30
CA ASP A 32 5.76 -10.07 6.46
C ASP A 32 4.57 -9.21 6.86
N LEU A 33 4.76 -8.28 7.82
CA LEU A 33 3.73 -7.33 8.21
C LEU A 33 3.32 -6.40 7.06
N HIS A 34 4.29 -5.90 6.29
CA HIS A 34 3.98 -5.12 5.11
C HIS A 34 3.18 -5.93 4.09
N HIS A 35 3.55 -7.19 3.87
CA HIS A 35 2.90 -8.06 2.89
C HIS A 35 1.49 -8.47 3.32
N LYS A 36 1.32 -8.92 4.57
CA LYS A 36 0.09 -9.54 5.07
C LYS A 36 -0.92 -8.53 5.63
N VAL A 37 -0.45 -7.36 6.12
CA VAL A 37 -1.28 -6.38 6.82
C VAL A 37 -1.31 -5.06 6.07
N TYR A 38 -0.19 -4.33 6.00
CA TYR A 38 -0.19 -2.94 5.52
C TYR A 38 -0.48 -2.81 4.02
N GLN A 39 -0.09 -3.79 3.19
CA GLN A 39 -0.35 -3.82 1.75
C GLN A 39 -1.43 -4.84 1.38
N HIS A 40 -2.23 -5.25 2.36
CA HIS A 40 -3.35 -6.16 2.11
C HIS A 40 -4.35 -5.53 1.13
N ARG A 41 -4.95 -6.36 0.27
CA ARG A 41 -5.88 -5.90 -0.79
C ARG A 41 -7.05 -5.06 -0.25
N VAL A 42 -7.60 -5.43 0.91
CA VAL A 42 -8.71 -4.70 1.54
C VAL A 42 -8.25 -3.35 2.06
N VAL A 43 -7.10 -3.28 2.70
CA VAL A 43 -6.53 -2.01 3.20
C VAL A 43 -6.34 -1.03 2.04
N LYS A 44 -5.76 -1.49 0.93
CA LYS A 44 -5.58 -0.65 -0.27
C LYS A 44 -6.90 -0.23 -0.92
N ALA A 45 -7.91 -1.10 -0.93
CA ALA A 45 -9.23 -0.73 -1.41
C ALA A 45 -9.84 0.41 -0.58
N VAL A 46 -9.76 0.32 0.74
CA VAL A 46 -10.23 1.37 1.66
C VAL A 46 -9.41 2.66 1.49
N GLU A 47 -8.07 2.58 1.38
CA GLU A 47 -7.23 3.75 1.13
C GLU A 47 -7.66 4.50 -0.15
N TYR A 48 -7.91 3.80 -1.27
CA TYR A 48 -8.40 4.43 -2.48
C TYR A 48 -9.77 5.09 -2.30
N MET A 49 -10.67 4.46 -1.57
CA MET A 49 -11.99 5.05 -1.28
C MET A 49 -11.88 6.30 -0.41
N LEU A 50 -10.98 6.30 0.59
CA LEU A 50 -10.72 7.45 1.43
C LEU A 50 -10.12 8.60 0.62
N VAL A 51 -9.16 8.33 -0.27
CA VAL A 51 -8.60 9.34 -1.19
C VAL A 51 -9.69 9.89 -2.10
N ASP A 52 -10.51 9.06 -2.71
CA ASP A 52 -11.61 9.50 -3.57
C ASP A 52 -12.65 10.33 -2.79
N ALA A 53 -12.91 10.01 -1.52
CA ALA A 53 -13.78 10.81 -0.64
C ALA A 53 -13.17 12.18 -0.31
N LEU A 54 -11.86 12.24 -0.04
CA LEU A 54 -11.16 13.51 0.18
C LEU A 54 -11.17 14.39 -1.08
N ILE A 55 -10.91 13.80 -2.25
CA ILE A 55 -10.99 14.50 -3.54
C ILE A 55 -12.40 15.04 -3.77
N ALA A 56 -13.44 14.26 -3.46
CA ALA A 56 -14.82 14.72 -3.59
C ALA A 56 -15.23 15.81 -2.59
N ALA A 57 -14.54 15.86 -1.45
CA ALA A 57 -14.83 16.83 -0.39
C ALA A 57 -14.01 18.14 -0.48
N HIS A 58 -12.85 18.12 -1.13
CA HIS A 58 -11.80 19.13 -0.96
C HIS A 58 -12.25 20.58 -1.23
N ASP A 59 -13.12 20.82 -2.19
CA ASP A 59 -13.62 22.17 -2.51
C ASP A 59 -14.76 22.63 -1.61
N HIS A 60 -15.42 21.71 -0.93
CA HIS A 60 -16.68 21.94 -0.24
C HIS A 60 -16.58 21.76 1.27
N PHE A 61 -15.51 21.15 1.75
CA PHE A 61 -15.21 20.97 3.16
C PHE A 61 -14.07 21.87 3.59
N THR A 62 -14.26 22.53 4.74
CA THR A 62 -13.27 23.47 5.27
C THR A 62 -12.95 23.18 6.72
N ILE A 63 -11.70 23.39 7.10
CA ILE A 63 -11.21 23.25 8.46
C ILE A 63 -10.99 24.62 9.07
N ARG A 64 -11.32 24.75 10.36
CA ARG A 64 -11.09 25.98 11.12
C ARG A 64 -9.61 26.11 11.43
N GLY A 65 -9.00 27.19 10.97
CA GLY A 65 -7.63 27.57 11.27
C GLY A 65 -7.48 28.64 12.32
N THR A 66 -6.34 29.32 12.31
CA THR A 66 -6.00 30.43 13.18
C THR A 66 -6.98 31.58 12.95
N ASN A 67 -7.36 32.28 14.02
CA ASN A 67 -8.30 33.44 14.00
C ASN A 67 -9.66 33.10 13.36
N ASN A 68 -10.13 31.88 13.53
CA ASN A 68 -11.39 31.35 12.94
C ASN A 68 -11.46 31.37 11.40
N LYS A 69 -10.36 31.59 10.70
CA LYS A 69 -10.33 31.49 9.24
C LYS A 69 -10.56 30.04 8.82
N ARG A 70 -11.44 29.86 7.84
CA ARG A 70 -11.68 28.55 7.26
C ARG A 70 -10.74 28.34 6.08
N LYS A 71 -10.05 27.18 6.06
CA LYS A 71 -9.19 26.74 4.96
C LYS A 71 -9.75 25.48 4.31
N LYS A 72 -9.63 25.39 2.99
CA LYS A 72 -9.97 24.16 2.28
C LYS A 72 -9.01 23.04 2.67
N LEU A 73 -9.47 21.79 2.56
CA LEU A 73 -8.71 20.61 2.95
C LEU A 73 -7.32 20.56 2.28
N MET A 74 -7.26 20.76 0.96
CA MET A 74 -6.00 20.72 0.21
C MET A 74 -5.07 21.89 0.52
N GLU A 75 -5.59 23.04 0.89
CA GLU A 75 -4.77 24.18 1.36
C GLU A 75 -4.03 23.82 2.65
N CYS A 76 -4.70 23.09 3.56
CA CYS A 76 -4.09 22.65 4.81
C CYS A 76 -2.99 21.58 4.59
N LEU A 77 -3.14 20.72 3.57
CA LEU A 77 -2.17 19.68 3.23
C LEU A 77 -0.95 20.23 2.49
N ASN A 78 -1.17 21.18 1.59
CA ASN A 78 -0.12 21.76 0.75
C ASN A 78 0.73 22.83 1.44
N GLU A 79 0.26 23.35 2.57
CA GLU A 79 0.95 24.38 3.36
C GLU A 79 1.30 23.84 4.78
N PRO A 80 2.15 22.82 4.91
CA PRO A 80 2.51 22.33 6.24
C PRO A 80 3.27 23.40 7.01
N PRO A 81 3.02 23.54 8.34
CA PRO A 81 3.58 24.61 9.15
C PRO A 81 5.10 24.56 9.33
N THR A 82 5.72 23.43 9.00
CA THR A 82 7.16 23.17 9.17
C THR A 82 8.02 23.70 8.02
N GLU A 83 7.42 23.96 6.85
CA GLU A 83 8.16 24.46 5.69
C GLU A 83 7.83 25.94 5.44
N MET A 84 8.78 26.82 5.74
CA MET A 84 8.76 28.19 5.25
C MET A 84 9.18 28.18 3.77
N ARG A 85 8.25 27.95 2.85
CA ARG A 85 8.47 28.20 1.44
C ARG A 85 8.03 29.62 1.13
N GLU A 86 8.95 30.46 0.67
CA GLU A 86 8.70 31.80 0.15
C GLU A 86 7.88 32.74 1.07
N GLY A 87 8.15 32.71 2.38
CA GLY A 87 7.46 33.61 3.32
C GLY A 87 5.99 33.27 3.63
N LYS A 88 5.44 32.19 3.09
CA LYS A 88 4.11 31.68 3.43
C LYS A 88 4.20 30.71 4.61
N LYS A 89 3.68 31.13 5.74
CA LYS A 89 3.59 30.30 6.95
C LYS A 89 2.29 29.51 6.91
N GLY A 90 2.37 28.19 6.88
CA GLY A 90 1.20 27.32 6.98
C GLY A 90 0.41 27.55 8.28
N ASP A 91 -0.88 27.23 8.27
CA ASP A 91 -1.74 27.37 9.44
C ASP A 91 -1.67 26.14 10.34
N LEU A 92 -0.85 26.25 11.41
CA LEU A 92 -0.66 25.14 12.36
C LEU A 92 -1.98 24.70 13.00
N ALA A 93 -2.90 25.62 13.32
CA ALA A 93 -4.17 25.29 13.94
C ALA A 93 -5.11 24.53 12.99
N ALA A 94 -5.05 24.80 11.70
CA ALA A 94 -5.77 24.02 10.71
C ALA A 94 -5.11 22.65 10.50
N TYR A 95 -3.78 22.61 10.39
CA TYR A 95 -3.03 21.38 10.17
C TYR A 95 -3.19 20.36 11.30
N THR A 96 -3.15 20.77 12.57
CA THR A 96 -3.33 19.87 13.72
C THR A 96 -4.74 19.28 13.83
N ARG A 97 -5.72 19.83 13.11
CA ARG A 97 -7.08 19.27 13.01
C ARG A 97 -7.25 18.27 11.88
N LEU A 98 -6.23 18.09 11.05
CA LEU A 98 -6.17 17.02 10.03
C LEU A 98 -5.80 15.69 10.72
N ASN A 99 -6.77 15.09 11.37
CA ASN A 99 -6.67 13.77 11.99
C ASN A 99 -7.89 12.93 11.59
N ASP A 100 -8.00 11.73 12.11
CA ASP A 100 -9.07 10.79 11.74
C ASP A 100 -10.49 11.32 11.98
N SER A 101 -10.68 12.37 12.79
CA SER A 101 -11.99 13.00 12.98
C SER A 101 -12.53 13.69 11.71
N VAL A 102 -11.67 13.97 10.73
CA VAL A 102 -12.07 14.56 9.43
C VAL A 102 -13.13 13.70 8.74
N TRP A 103 -13.06 12.40 8.84
CA TRP A 103 -14.06 11.47 8.26
C TRP A 103 -15.43 11.67 8.86
N THR A 104 -15.51 11.68 10.20
CA THR A 104 -16.75 11.92 10.93
C THR A 104 -17.29 13.33 10.69
N MET A 105 -16.42 14.33 10.58
CA MET A 105 -16.83 15.71 10.27
C MET A 105 -17.44 15.80 8.88
N ILE A 106 -16.85 15.17 7.85
CA ILE A 106 -17.41 15.12 6.49
C ILE A 106 -18.76 14.40 6.49
N GLN A 107 -18.90 13.28 7.21
CA GLN A 107 -20.15 12.50 7.28
C GLN A 107 -21.29 13.29 7.91
N ASN A 108 -21.00 14.08 8.95
CA ASN A 108 -22.02 14.83 9.71
C ASN A 108 -22.30 16.23 9.14
N GLU A 109 -21.58 16.64 8.09
CA GLU A 109 -21.78 17.96 7.49
C GLU A 109 -23.05 17.99 6.64
N SER A 110 -23.89 18.98 6.82
CA SER A 110 -25.19 19.09 6.12
C SER A 110 -25.08 19.62 4.68
N ASN A 111 -23.88 19.99 4.22
CA ASN A 111 -23.66 20.54 2.89
C ASN A 111 -23.99 19.50 1.77
N PRO A 112 -24.99 19.77 0.90
CA PRO A 112 -25.37 18.83 -0.16
C PRO A 112 -24.25 18.51 -1.16
N LYS A 113 -23.26 19.39 -1.30
CA LYS A 113 -22.12 19.20 -2.19
C LYS A 113 -21.18 18.12 -1.69
N LEU A 114 -21.28 17.72 -0.43
CA LEU A 114 -20.49 16.62 0.16
C LEU A 114 -21.12 15.24 0.00
N ARG A 115 -22.31 15.11 -0.56
CA ARG A 115 -23.04 13.83 -0.72
C ARG A 115 -22.20 12.74 -1.38
N LYS A 116 -21.37 13.10 -2.36
CA LYS A 116 -20.49 12.11 -3.04
C LYS A 116 -19.43 11.57 -2.08
N ALA A 117 -18.80 12.41 -1.29
CA ALA A 117 -17.83 12.02 -0.28
C ALA A 117 -18.48 11.18 0.83
N GLN A 118 -19.64 11.63 1.33
CA GLN A 118 -20.43 10.93 2.34
C GLN A 118 -20.89 9.55 1.87
N ALA A 119 -21.29 9.41 0.61
CA ALA A 119 -21.66 8.13 0.03
C ALA A 119 -20.47 7.15 -0.01
N LEU A 120 -19.25 7.62 -0.34
CA LEU A 120 -18.06 6.79 -0.32
C LEU A 120 -17.71 6.34 1.10
N LEU A 121 -17.78 7.22 2.08
CA LEU A 121 -17.54 6.87 3.49
C LEU A 121 -18.57 5.87 4.00
N SER A 122 -19.85 6.06 3.67
CA SER A 122 -20.93 5.12 4.03
C SER A 122 -20.72 3.74 3.39
N ARG A 123 -20.23 3.66 2.15
CA ARG A 123 -19.88 2.39 1.52
C ARG A 123 -18.79 1.65 2.29
N ILE A 124 -17.76 2.37 2.82
CA ILE A 124 -16.70 1.76 3.64
C ILE A 124 -17.30 1.15 4.91
N GLU A 125 -18.20 1.88 5.60
CA GLU A 125 -18.88 1.40 6.79
C GLU A 125 -19.74 0.15 6.54
N ASN A 126 -20.41 0.11 5.38
CA ASN A 126 -21.24 -1.01 4.95
C ASN A 126 -20.45 -2.13 4.24
N ARG A 127 -19.11 -2.07 4.25
CA ARG A 127 -18.23 -3.03 3.58
C ARG A 127 -18.45 -3.18 2.07
N ASP A 128 -19.09 -2.21 1.42
CA ASP A 128 -19.16 -2.11 -0.05
C ASP A 128 -17.91 -1.42 -0.60
N ILE A 129 -16.77 -2.05 -0.41
CA ILE A 129 -15.46 -1.51 -0.79
C ILE A 129 -15.12 -1.78 -2.26
N TYR A 130 -14.13 -1.04 -2.77
CA TYR A 130 -13.53 -1.31 -4.08
C TYR A 130 -12.99 -2.73 -4.12
N ARG A 131 -13.14 -3.38 -5.28
CA ARG A 131 -12.80 -4.79 -5.41
C ARG A 131 -11.45 -4.95 -6.13
N CYS A 132 -10.51 -5.65 -5.50
CA CYS A 132 -9.29 -6.10 -6.17
C CYS A 132 -9.67 -7.21 -7.16
N ILE A 133 -9.41 -7.00 -8.45
CA ILE A 133 -9.72 -7.98 -9.50
C ILE A 133 -8.56 -8.94 -9.78
N GLY A 134 -7.38 -8.66 -9.24
CA GLY A 134 -6.20 -9.50 -9.36
C GLY A 134 -4.91 -8.72 -9.22
N GLY A 135 -3.82 -9.44 -9.13
CA GLY A 135 -2.48 -8.88 -9.11
C GLY A 135 -1.47 -9.86 -9.70
N ILE A 136 -0.33 -9.32 -10.08
CA ILE A 136 0.79 -10.03 -10.71
C ILE A 136 2.11 -9.48 -10.15
N PRO A 137 3.22 -10.23 -10.26
CA PRO A 137 4.54 -9.63 -10.17
C PRO A 137 4.65 -8.44 -11.14
N LEU A 138 5.28 -7.35 -10.71
CA LEU A 138 5.38 -6.15 -11.54
C LEU A 138 6.18 -6.45 -12.82
N PRO A 139 5.57 -6.32 -14.02
CA PRO A 139 6.29 -6.52 -15.27
C PRO A 139 7.43 -5.51 -15.44
N GLU A 140 8.55 -5.94 -15.99
CA GLU A 140 9.77 -5.11 -16.14
C GLU A 140 9.53 -3.88 -17.02
N ASP A 141 8.74 -4.03 -18.08
CA ASP A 141 8.39 -2.93 -18.96
C ASP A 141 7.53 -1.87 -18.26
N VAL A 142 6.58 -2.29 -17.40
CA VAL A 142 5.78 -1.39 -16.57
C VAL A 142 6.66 -0.70 -15.52
N GLU A 143 7.56 -1.44 -14.87
CA GLU A 143 8.50 -0.86 -13.91
C GLU A 143 9.37 0.22 -14.57
N LYS A 144 9.88 -0.05 -15.76
CA LYS A 144 10.66 0.91 -16.53
C LYS A 144 9.84 2.15 -16.88
N GLN A 145 8.63 1.97 -17.41
CA GLN A 145 7.73 3.09 -17.74
C GLN A 145 7.45 3.99 -16.54
N MET A 146 7.22 3.40 -15.35
CA MET A 146 6.98 4.15 -14.11
C MET A 146 8.23 4.87 -13.61
N LYS A 147 9.41 4.26 -13.74
CA LYS A 147 10.69 4.91 -13.42
C LYS A 147 10.95 6.11 -14.34
N ASP A 148 10.75 5.94 -15.65
CA ASP A 148 10.92 6.99 -16.64
C ASP A 148 9.95 8.17 -16.40
N ALA A 149 8.68 7.87 -16.04
CA ALA A 149 7.71 8.89 -15.67
C ALA A 149 8.14 9.67 -14.43
N LYS A 150 8.63 8.98 -13.39
CA LYS A 150 9.14 9.60 -12.18
C LYS A 150 10.35 10.52 -12.45
N GLU A 151 11.24 10.09 -13.34
CA GLU A 151 12.41 10.90 -13.73
C GLU A 151 12.00 12.14 -14.53
N ARG A 152 11.07 11.98 -15.49
CA ARG A 152 10.50 13.12 -16.25
C ARG A 152 9.84 14.11 -15.28
N GLY A 153 9.03 13.61 -14.34
CA GLY A 153 8.36 14.44 -13.36
C GLY A 153 9.30 15.23 -12.46
N LYS A 154 10.45 14.64 -12.08
CA LYS A 154 11.50 15.36 -11.35
C LYS A 154 12.15 16.48 -12.19
N LYS A 155 12.40 16.22 -13.49
CA LYS A 155 13.06 17.19 -14.38
C LYS A 155 12.18 18.39 -14.71
N ASN A 156 10.86 18.18 -14.85
CA ASN A 156 9.91 19.24 -15.25
C ASN A 156 9.12 19.85 -14.07
N GLY A 157 9.40 19.43 -12.83
CA GLY A 157 8.69 19.90 -11.63
C GLY A 157 7.26 19.38 -11.50
N LYS A 158 6.84 18.40 -12.33
CA LYS A 158 5.48 17.81 -12.33
C LYS A 158 5.45 16.37 -11.82
N GLY A 159 6.26 16.06 -10.79
CA GLY A 159 6.55 14.71 -10.33
C GLY A 159 5.36 13.75 -10.27
N ASP A 160 4.33 14.13 -9.52
CA ASP A 160 3.18 13.26 -9.31
C ASP A 160 2.24 13.21 -10.52
N LEU A 161 2.16 14.29 -11.31
CA LEU A 161 1.33 14.34 -12.52
C LEU A 161 1.82 13.36 -13.58
N GLU A 162 3.14 13.31 -13.83
CA GLU A 162 3.72 12.37 -14.82
C GLU A 162 3.49 10.92 -14.42
N ILE A 163 3.54 10.62 -13.11
CA ILE A 163 3.23 9.29 -12.58
C ILE A 163 1.76 8.95 -12.84
N PHE A 164 0.86 9.86 -12.51
CA PHE A 164 -0.58 9.69 -12.71
C PHE A 164 -0.93 9.48 -14.19
N GLU A 165 -0.40 10.30 -15.10
CA GLU A 165 -0.60 10.14 -16.53
C GLU A 165 -0.08 8.79 -17.05
N GLN A 166 1.01 8.28 -16.48
CA GLN A 166 1.55 6.96 -16.85
C GLN A 166 0.65 5.84 -16.34
N GLU A 167 0.12 5.95 -15.13
CA GLU A 167 -0.87 5.01 -14.58
C GLU A 167 -2.14 4.97 -15.45
N GLU A 168 -2.66 6.12 -15.87
CA GLU A 168 -3.81 6.19 -16.78
C GLU A 168 -3.54 5.53 -18.14
N LYS A 169 -2.33 5.67 -18.69
CA LYS A 169 -1.94 4.98 -19.93
C LYS A 169 -1.97 3.46 -19.77
N ILE A 170 -1.40 2.93 -18.69
CA ILE A 170 -1.42 1.49 -18.38
C ILE A 170 -2.86 1.00 -18.23
N LEU A 171 -3.70 1.72 -17.48
CA LEU A 171 -5.10 1.37 -17.29
C LEU A 171 -5.88 1.45 -18.62
N SER A 172 -5.58 2.41 -19.48
CA SER A 172 -6.18 2.55 -20.83
C SER A 172 -5.80 1.37 -21.73
N GLU A 173 -4.56 0.87 -21.64
CA GLU A 173 -4.16 -0.35 -22.37
C GLU A 173 -4.96 -1.56 -21.92
N ILE A 174 -5.19 -1.72 -20.60
CA ILE A 174 -5.98 -2.81 -20.04
C ILE A 174 -7.44 -2.71 -20.50
N CYS A 175 -8.00 -1.50 -20.55
CA CYS A 175 -9.40 -1.27 -20.93
C CYS A 175 -9.65 -1.19 -22.43
N ARG A 176 -8.65 -1.29 -23.29
CA ARG A 176 -8.72 -0.98 -24.73
C ARG A 176 -9.92 -1.61 -25.47
N ASN A 177 -10.29 -2.82 -25.09
CA ASN A 177 -11.36 -3.58 -25.74
C ASN A 177 -12.56 -3.83 -24.78
N THR A 178 -12.84 -2.88 -23.89
CA THR A 178 -13.92 -2.96 -22.91
C THR A 178 -14.76 -1.70 -22.91
N ASN A 179 -15.94 -1.77 -22.31
CA ASN A 179 -16.78 -0.60 -22.06
C ASN A 179 -16.54 0.04 -20.69
N ILE A 180 -15.41 -0.30 -20.03
CA ILE A 180 -15.08 0.21 -18.69
C ILE A 180 -14.41 1.58 -18.82
N PRO A 181 -14.96 2.64 -18.23
CA PRO A 181 -14.28 3.92 -18.16
C PRO A 181 -12.99 3.77 -17.33
N VAL A 182 -11.86 4.26 -17.84
CA VAL A 182 -10.55 4.15 -17.17
C VAL A 182 -10.59 4.68 -15.73
N GLY A 183 -11.31 5.78 -15.49
CA GLY A 183 -11.48 6.34 -14.15
C GLY A 183 -12.22 5.44 -13.14
N LYS A 184 -12.76 4.29 -13.58
CA LYS A 184 -13.37 3.27 -12.71
C LYS A 184 -12.36 2.21 -12.26
N LEU A 185 -11.14 2.26 -12.73
CA LEU A 185 -10.05 1.42 -12.29
C LEU A 185 -9.05 2.20 -11.43
N ARG A 186 -8.32 1.48 -10.58
CA ARG A 186 -7.16 1.99 -9.82
C ARG A 186 -6.00 1.02 -9.99
N LEU A 187 -4.83 1.55 -10.33
CA LEU A 187 -3.58 0.82 -10.40
C LEU A 187 -2.86 0.93 -9.06
N CYS A 188 -2.41 -0.18 -8.51
CA CYS A 188 -1.61 -0.25 -7.31
C CYS A 188 -0.27 -0.93 -7.61
N ILE A 189 0.82 -0.20 -7.48
CA ILE A 189 2.18 -0.75 -7.58
C ILE A 189 2.80 -0.73 -6.19
N ASN A 190 3.13 -1.90 -5.68
CA ASN A 190 3.74 -2.08 -4.37
C ASN A 190 5.17 -2.58 -4.50
N ASN A 191 6.10 -1.93 -3.80
CA ASN A 191 7.48 -2.36 -3.65
C ASN A 191 7.73 -2.70 -2.17
N MET A 192 7.61 -3.96 -1.83
CA MET A 192 7.82 -4.46 -0.47
C MET A 192 9.24 -4.97 -0.33
N HIS A 193 9.96 -4.55 0.68
CA HIS A 193 11.36 -4.91 0.88
C HIS A 193 11.70 -5.08 2.36
N HIS A 194 12.78 -5.80 2.65
CA HIS A 194 13.26 -6.09 4.00
C HIS A 194 13.93 -4.90 4.72
N GLY A 195 13.91 -3.69 4.13
CA GLY A 195 14.45 -2.47 4.75
C GLY A 195 15.46 -1.72 3.87
N LYS A 196 16.26 -2.43 3.07
CA LYS A 196 17.32 -1.85 2.21
C LYS A 196 17.08 -2.06 0.72
N LYS A 197 15.82 -2.03 0.27
CA LYS A 197 15.42 -2.29 -1.12
C LYS A 197 15.90 -3.68 -1.56
N GLU A 198 16.76 -3.76 -2.58
CA GLU A 198 17.27 -5.02 -3.15
C GLU A 198 18.42 -5.63 -2.36
N LYS A 199 18.99 -4.90 -1.39
CA LYS A 199 20.15 -5.34 -0.59
C LYS A 199 19.71 -6.02 0.71
N ASN A 200 20.55 -6.94 1.18
CA ASN A 200 20.38 -7.52 2.51
C ASN A 200 20.52 -6.41 3.57
N PRO A 201 19.50 -6.17 4.41
CA PRO A 201 19.55 -5.11 5.41
C PRO A 201 20.62 -5.35 6.50
N VAL A 202 21.01 -6.61 6.74
CA VAL A 202 21.95 -6.97 7.80
C VAL A 202 23.40 -6.66 7.40
N ASP A 203 23.71 -6.52 6.10
CA ASP A 203 25.04 -6.15 5.61
C ASP A 203 25.51 -4.76 6.10
N GLU A 204 24.58 -3.93 6.58
CA GLU A 204 24.89 -2.61 7.14
C GLU A 204 25.03 -2.62 8.67
N ILE A 205 24.83 -3.77 9.30
CA ILE A 205 24.85 -3.92 10.76
C ILE A 205 26.20 -4.46 11.21
N TYR A 206 26.66 -3.95 12.35
CA TYR A 206 27.92 -4.36 12.95
C TYR A 206 27.70 -5.43 14.00
N PHE A 207 28.57 -6.44 13.98
CA PHE A 207 28.54 -7.56 14.91
C PHE A 207 29.89 -7.73 15.59
N TYR A 208 29.89 -8.28 16.79
CA TYR A 208 31.09 -8.55 17.55
C TYR A 208 31.13 -9.99 18.06
N LYS A 209 32.31 -10.58 18.12
CA LYS A 209 32.56 -11.87 18.76
C LYS A 209 32.69 -11.68 20.28
N LYS A 210 32.36 -12.71 21.06
CA LYS A 210 32.34 -12.68 22.53
C LYS A 210 33.64 -12.10 23.14
N ASN A 211 34.81 -12.34 22.52
CA ASN A 211 36.11 -11.89 22.97
C ASN A 211 36.74 -10.91 21.95
N GLY A 212 35.97 -10.31 21.05
CA GLY A 212 36.49 -9.37 20.05
C GLY A 212 36.53 -7.94 20.59
N ALA A 213 37.67 -7.26 20.35
CA ALA A 213 37.86 -5.86 20.77
C ALA A 213 37.08 -4.86 19.89
N LYS A 214 36.76 -5.22 18.64
CA LYS A 214 36.10 -4.35 17.67
C LYS A 214 34.90 -5.04 16.99
N ALA A 215 33.90 -4.26 16.65
CA ALA A 215 32.79 -4.71 15.86
C ALA A 215 33.10 -4.60 14.36
N GLN A 216 32.53 -5.54 13.57
CA GLN A 216 32.73 -5.59 12.11
C GLN A 216 31.45 -6.05 11.41
N LYS A 217 31.34 -5.75 10.14
CA LYS A 217 30.27 -6.33 9.30
C LYS A 217 30.54 -7.82 9.11
N VAL A 218 29.47 -8.60 9.10
CA VAL A 218 29.54 -10.05 8.88
C VAL A 218 29.42 -10.33 7.38
N ASP A 219 30.18 -11.29 6.88
CA ASP A 219 30.00 -11.81 5.53
C ASP A 219 28.68 -12.60 5.47
N SER A 220 27.69 -12.07 4.75
CA SER A 220 26.36 -12.66 4.59
C SER A 220 26.40 -14.04 3.94
N LYS A 221 27.44 -14.38 3.17
CA LYS A 221 27.61 -15.71 2.54
C LYS A 221 27.58 -16.86 3.53
N LYS A 222 27.93 -16.61 4.79
CA LYS A 222 27.83 -17.64 5.84
C LYS A 222 26.39 -18.05 6.16
N TYR A 223 25.43 -17.23 5.76
CA TYR A 223 24.02 -17.37 6.09
C TYR A 223 23.14 -17.52 4.85
N ASP A 224 23.71 -17.83 3.67
CA ASP A 224 22.98 -17.98 2.40
C ASP A 224 21.83 -18.99 2.48
N ASN A 225 21.95 -20.00 3.35
CA ASN A 225 20.90 -21.01 3.53
C ASN A 225 19.61 -20.49 4.19
N ILE A 226 19.68 -19.35 4.91
CA ILE A 226 18.53 -18.78 5.63
C ILE A 226 18.06 -17.45 5.03
N LEU A 227 18.86 -16.87 4.14
CA LEU A 227 18.54 -15.61 3.48
C LEU A 227 17.65 -15.85 2.25
N PRO A 228 16.69 -14.96 1.97
CA PRO A 228 15.91 -15.07 0.74
C PRO A 228 16.78 -14.73 -0.48
N LYS A 229 16.46 -15.34 -1.62
CA LYS A 229 17.15 -15.03 -2.89
C LYS A 229 16.95 -13.59 -3.35
N GLN A 230 15.84 -12.96 -2.95
CA GLN A 230 15.49 -11.60 -3.28
C GLN A 230 14.97 -10.87 -2.02
N PHE A 231 15.45 -9.65 -1.80
CA PHE A 231 15.08 -8.83 -0.64
C PHE A 231 13.95 -7.84 -0.94
N ILE A 232 13.41 -7.87 -2.16
CA ILE A 232 12.32 -7.03 -2.61
C ILE A 232 11.28 -7.86 -3.37
N ASP A 233 10.01 -7.58 -3.10
CA ASP A 233 8.87 -8.08 -3.86
C ASP A 233 8.14 -6.89 -4.49
N LYS A 234 8.00 -6.92 -5.82
CA LYS A 234 7.35 -5.87 -6.61
C LYS A 234 6.06 -6.43 -7.19
N GLN A 235 4.95 -5.83 -6.86
CA GLN A 235 3.62 -6.30 -7.25
C GLN A 235 2.81 -5.18 -7.91
N MET A 236 2.01 -5.58 -8.89
CA MET A 236 1.00 -4.77 -9.54
C MET A 236 -0.38 -5.36 -9.26
N LYS A 237 -1.33 -4.55 -8.78
CA LYS A 237 -2.72 -4.94 -8.51
C LYS A 237 -3.67 -3.97 -9.18
N ILE A 238 -4.81 -4.49 -9.66
CA ILE A 238 -5.87 -3.66 -10.24
C ILE A 238 -7.10 -3.74 -9.35
N TYR A 239 -7.73 -2.58 -9.15
CA TYR A 239 -8.99 -2.45 -8.41
C TYR A 239 -10.05 -1.84 -9.30
N VAL A 240 -11.31 -2.26 -9.08
CA VAL A 240 -12.49 -1.68 -9.71
C VAL A 240 -13.34 -0.96 -8.66
N THR A 241 -13.82 0.24 -9.01
CA THR A 241 -14.59 1.08 -8.08
C THR A 241 -16.07 0.73 -8.00
N GLU A 242 -16.61 -0.01 -9.00
CA GLU A 242 -18.00 -0.45 -9.08
C GLU A 242 -18.08 -1.93 -9.41
N ARG A 243 -18.86 -2.68 -8.63
CA ARG A 243 -18.98 -4.15 -8.76
C ARG A 243 -19.41 -4.62 -10.15
N LYS A 244 -20.26 -3.85 -10.84
CA LYS A 244 -20.75 -4.20 -12.18
C LYS A 244 -19.65 -4.40 -13.23
N TYR A 245 -18.50 -3.77 -13.07
CA TYR A 245 -17.36 -3.91 -13.98
C TYR A 245 -16.41 -5.04 -13.57
N GLY A 246 -16.63 -5.72 -12.45
CA GLY A 246 -15.68 -6.65 -11.84
C GLY A 246 -15.27 -7.80 -12.76
N VAL A 247 -16.22 -8.47 -13.40
CA VAL A 247 -15.96 -9.61 -14.29
C VAL A 247 -15.27 -9.16 -15.56
N GLU A 248 -15.80 -8.11 -16.22
CA GLU A 248 -15.22 -7.58 -17.46
C GLU A 248 -13.79 -7.07 -17.24
N ALA A 249 -13.55 -6.35 -16.15
CA ALA A 249 -12.23 -5.84 -15.79
C ALA A 249 -11.22 -6.97 -15.50
N ARG A 250 -11.66 -8.05 -14.84
CA ARG A 250 -10.80 -9.22 -14.59
C ARG A 250 -10.39 -9.88 -15.91
N ASN A 251 -11.35 -10.10 -16.80
CA ASN A 251 -11.09 -10.69 -18.12
C ASN A 251 -10.12 -9.81 -18.94
N ALA A 252 -10.36 -8.50 -18.95
CA ALA A 252 -9.50 -7.55 -19.62
C ALA A 252 -8.06 -7.57 -19.07
N PHE A 253 -7.91 -7.59 -17.74
CA PHE A 253 -6.60 -7.68 -17.10
C PHE A 253 -5.91 -9.01 -17.39
N THR A 254 -6.62 -10.13 -17.39
CA THR A 254 -6.07 -11.44 -17.75
C THR A 254 -5.58 -11.47 -19.20
N ASN A 255 -6.36 -10.95 -20.13
CA ASN A 255 -5.97 -10.84 -21.54
C ASN A 255 -4.75 -9.94 -21.72
N TRP A 256 -4.69 -8.81 -21.02
CA TRP A 256 -3.54 -7.92 -21.04
C TRP A 256 -2.28 -8.63 -20.50
N CYS A 257 -2.38 -9.40 -19.42
CA CYS A 257 -1.27 -10.20 -18.89
C CYS A 257 -0.78 -11.25 -19.90
N THR A 258 -1.71 -11.97 -20.55
CA THR A 258 -1.36 -12.96 -21.57
C THR A 258 -0.62 -12.31 -22.74
N ASN A 259 -1.09 -11.17 -23.23
CA ASN A 259 -0.44 -10.43 -24.32
C ASN A 259 0.97 -9.91 -23.95
N LYS A 260 1.21 -9.65 -22.67
CA LYS A 260 2.52 -9.25 -22.11
C LYS A 260 3.42 -10.44 -21.76
N GLY A 261 2.98 -11.67 -21.94
CA GLY A 261 3.70 -12.87 -21.50
C GLY A 261 3.86 -12.97 -19.98
N SER A 262 2.99 -12.25 -19.24
CA SER A 262 2.98 -12.25 -17.78
C SER A 262 2.12 -13.38 -17.23
N THR A 263 2.33 -13.73 -15.94
CA THR A 263 1.50 -14.73 -15.24
C THR A 263 0.04 -14.28 -15.16
N SER A 264 -0.89 -15.24 -15.11
CA SER A 264 -2.30 -14.93 -14.89
C SER A 264 -2.53 -14.23 -13.54
N PRO A 265 -3.43 -13.24 -13.47
CA PRO A 265 -3.70 -12.51 -12.24
C PRO A 265 -4.25 -13.43 -11.15
N THR A 266 -3.71 -13.30 -9.93
CA THR A 266 -4.18 -14.02 -8.75
C THR A 266 -4.67 -13.06 -7.68
N LEU A 267 -5.54 -13.54 -6.78
CA LEU A 267 -6.00 -12.75 -5.62
C LEU A 267 -5.10 -12.94 -4.40
N SER A 268 -4.30 -14.02 -4.37
CA SER A 268 -3.33 -14.30 -3.29
C SER A 268 -1.91 -14.29 -3.84
N PHE A 269 -0.99 -13.65 -3.11
CA PHE A 269 0.39 -13.43 -3.54
C PHE A 269 1.45 -14.11 -2.66
N SER A 270 1.10 -14.99 -1.75
CA SER A 270 2.12 -15.82 -1.10
C SER A 270 2.32 -17.10 -1.92
N GLN A 271 3.55 -17.40 -2.32
CA GLN A 271 3.89 -18.65 -2.98
C GLN A 271 3.45 -19.89 -2.17
N SER A 272 3.29 -19.76 -0.85
CA SER A 272 2.75 -20.79 0.03
C SER A 272 1.22 -20.92 -0.02
N GLN A 273 0.49 -19.89 -0.46
CA GLN A 273 -0.98 -19.93 -0.61
C GLN A 273 -1.42 -20.34 -2.03
N ALA A 274 -0.58 -20.18 -3.04
CA ALA A 274 -0.88 -20.64 -4.41
C ALA A 274 -1.13 -22.17 -4.44
N ILE A 275 -0.42 -22.94 -3.62
CA ILE A 275 -0.60 -24.40 -3.51
C ILE A 275 -1.95 -24.77 -2.84
N PHE A 276 -2.50 -23.90 -2.00
CA PHE A 276 -3.82 -24.11 -1.38
C PHE A 276 -4.97 -23.74 -2.33
N TYR A 277 -4.80 -22.71 -3.16
CA TYR A 277 -5.83 -22.23 -4.08
C TYR A 277 -6.04 -23.14 -5.30
N ASP A 278 -4.99 -23.74 -5.83
CA ASP A 278 -5.10 -24.74 -6.90
C ASP A 278 -5.87 -25.99 -6.46
N ARG A 279 -5.83 -26.35 -5.18
CA ARG A 279 -6.64 -27.46 -4.64
C ARG A 279 -8.12 -27.10 -4.48
N TYR A 280 -8.47 -25.83 -4.25
CA TYR A 280 -9.85 -25.40 -4.02
C TYR A 280 -10.60 -25.10 -5.34
N ASN A 281 -9.92 -24.56 -6.36
CA ASN A 281 -10.52 -24.22 -7.64
C ASN A 281 -10.70 -25.44 -8.56
N ASN A 282 -9.95 -26.53 -8.35
CA ASN A 282 -10.14 -27.80 -9.10
C ASN A 282 -11.28 -28.65 -8.56
N SER A 283 -11.90 -28.32 -7.44
CA SER A 283 -13.03 -29.06 -6.85
C SER A 283 -14.40 -28.40 -7.03
N SER A 284 -14.51 -27.24 -7.66
CA SER A 284 -15.76 -26.50 -7.83
C SER A 284 -15.96 -25.96 -9.24
N SER A 285 -16.06 -26.88 -10.22
CA SER A 285 -16.70 -26.60 -11.51
C SER A 285 -18.19 -26.92 -11.45
N SER A 286 -18.93 -26.34 -10.49
CA SER A 286 -20.39 -26.30 -10.51
C SER A 286 -20.89 -25.24 -9.54
N SER A 287 -21.68 -24.31 -10.11
CA SER A 287 -22.36 -23.18 -9.48
C SER A 287 -21.50 -22.00 -9.09
N MET A 288 -21.57 -20.94 -9.93
CA MET A 288 -21.29 -19.57 -9.52
C MET A 288 -22.38 -19.14 -8.55
N ASP A 289 -22.12 -19.31 -7.28
CA ASP A 289 -22.84 -18.58 -6.23
C ASP A 289 -21.84 -17.56 -5.66
N ASP A 290 -22.27 -16.30 -5.58
CA ASP A 290 -21.50 -15.18 -5.05
C ASP A 290 -21.33 -15.33 -3.51
N GLY A 291 -20.65 -16.38 -3.09
CA GLY A 291 -20.27 -16.59 -1.70
C GLY A 291 -19.16 -15.61 -1.33
N ASP A 292 -19.46 -14.72 -0.42
CA ASP A 292 -18.48 -13.90 0.28
C ASP A 292 -17.44 -14.83 0.91
N ASP A 293 -16.24 -14.91 0.30
CA ASP A 293 -15.06 -15.48 0.97
C ASP A 293 -14.67 -14.55 2.12
N ASP A 294 -15.35 -14.75 3.24
CA ASP A 294 -15.06 -14.15 4.54
C ASP A 294 -13.81 -14.84 5.10
N ASP A 295 -12.64 -14.37 4.69
CA ASP A 295 -11.37 -14.82 5.27
C ASP A 295 -11.31 -14.44 6.77
N GLY A 296 -11.87 -15.28 7.63
CA GLY A 296 -11.41 -15.48 9.03
C GLY A 296 -11.43 -14.31 10.01
N VAL A 297 -12.05 -13.17 9.70
CA VAL A 297 -12.14 -12.01 10.62
C VAL A 297 -13.49 -11.92 11.31
N SER A 298 -14.47 -12.77 10.94
CA SER A 298 -15.83 -12.76 11.52
C SER A 298 -15.89 -13.24 12.98
N ASP A 299 -14.96 -14.08 13.43
CA ASP A 299 -15.02 -14.70 14.76
C ASP A 299 -14.71 -13.76 15.94
N LEU A 300 -14.14 -12.59 15.67
CA LEU A 300 -13.82 -11.62 16.75
C LEU A 300 -14.99 -10.71 17.14
N PHE A 301 -16.06 -10.66 16.35
CA PHE A 301 -17.21 -9.77 16.61
C PHE A 301 -18.48 -10.46 17.06
N GLU A 302 -18.63 -11.79 16.96
CA GLU A 302 -19.82 -12.51 17.45
C GLU A 302 -19.86 -12.67 18.98
N VAL A 303 -18.74 -12.60 19.67
CA VAL A 303 -18.70 -12.75 21.15
C VAL A 303 -19.34 -11.57 21.89
N LYS A 304 -19.56 -10.43 21.23
CA LYS A 304 -20.19 -9.24 21.86
C LYS A 304 -21.71 -9.16 21.77
N LYS A 305 -22.35 -9.95 20.90
CA LYS A 305 -23.82 -9.92 20.77
C LYS A 305 -24.58 -10.85 21.75
N LYS A 306 -23.92 -11.84 22.33
CA LYS A 306 -24.57 -12.78 23.28
C LYS A 306 -24.63 -12.29 24.73
N LYS A 307 -24.04 -11.15 25.09
CA LYS A 307 -24.07 -10.61 26.47
C LYS A 307 -25.08 -9.48 26.68
N LYS A 308 -25.99 -9.21 25.77
CA LYS A 308 -27.00 -8.15 25.91
C LYS A 308 -28.46 -8.67 26.03
N ASN A 309 -28.66 -9.99 26.11
CA ASN A 309 -29.96 -10.61 26.33
C ASN A 309 -29.90 -11.65 27.48
N MET A 310 -29.33 -11.25 28.60
CA MET A 310 -29.58 -11.80 29.92
C MET A 310 -29.73 -10.68 30.94
#